data_f05c81214e6d2b5848bea75dc8cb8bff
#
_entry.id   f05c81214e6d2b5848bea75dc8cb8bff
#
_cell.length_a   1.000
_cell.length_b   1.000
_cell.length_c   1.000
_cell.angle_alpha   90.00
_cell.angle_beta   90.00
_cell.angle_gamma   90.00
#
_symmetry.space_group_name_H-M   'P 1'
#
loop_
_entity.id
_entity.type
_entity.pdbx_description
1 polymer ?
#
loop_
_entity_poly.entity_id
_entity_poly.type
_entity_poly.pdbx_seq_one_letter_code
_entity_poly.pdbx_strand_id
1 'polypeptide(L)'
;MSDNKEPFHIQHAETVSKVMGEFAKEYDPENVDFWRTVGMLHDIDFELYPEQHCVKANEMLHELDIDEDVIHAVISHGYGICIDVEPVKYMEKVLFAADELTGLIGAVALMRPTGLDGMEVKSVMKKFKDKKFAAGCSRDVIRRGAEMMGVELNELIAKTIDAMRA
;
A
#
# COMPACT_ATOMS: atom_id res chain seq x y z
N MET A 1 8.58 -10.13 7.74
CA MET A 1 8.85 -9.25 8.90
C MET A 1 10.25 -9.45 9.45
N SER A 2 10.74 -10.69 9.52
CA SER A 2 12.07 -10.97 10.07
C SER A 2 13.21 -10.26 9.34
N ASP A 3 13.04 -9.93 8.08
CA ASP A 3 14.05 -9.31 7.24
C ASP A 3 14.01 -7.79 7.22
N ASN A 4 12.93 -7.19 7.74
CA ASN A 4 12.79 -5.75 7.89
C ASN A 4 12.97 -5.38 9.36
N LYS A 5 14.00 -4.64 9.68
CA LYS A 5 14.37 -4.32 11.07
C LYS A 5 14.24 -2.84 11.41
N GLU A 6 14.25 -1.98 10.39
CA GLU A 6 14.10 -0.55 10.62
C GLU A 6 12.68 -0.19 11.03
N PRO A 7 12.50 0.62 12.10
CA PRO A 7 11.16 0.99 12.57
C PRO A 7 10.25 1.57 11.50
N PHE A 8 10.81 2.34 10.56
CA PHE A 8 10.04 2.93 9.45
C PHE A 8 9.39 1.85 8.59
N HIS A 9 10.16 0.83 8.20
CA HIS A 9 9.66 -0.24 7.33
C HIS A 9 8.62 -1.10 8.04
N ILE A 10 8.84 -1.36 9.32
CA ILE A 10 7.89 -2.12 10.15
C ILE A 10 6.58 -1.34 10.28
N GLN A 11 6.66 -0.06 10.57
CA GLN A 11 5.49 0.81 10.73
C GLN A 11 4.69 0.89 9.43
N HIS A 12 5.37 1.03 8.29
CA HIS A 12 4.72 1.05 6.98
C HIS A 12 4.00 -0.26 6.70
N ALA A 13 4.67 -1.40 6.95
CA ALA A 13 4.05 -2.71 6.77
C ALA A 13 2.80 -2.88 7.64
N GLU A 14 2.88 -2.46 8.89
CA GLU A 14 1.73 -2.53 9.81
C GLU A 14 0.58 -1.62 9.34
N THR A 15 0.91 -0.42 8.86
CA THR A 15 -0.08 0.52 8.34
C THR A 15 -0.78 -0.04 7.11
N VAL A 16 -0.03 -0.55 6.15
CA VAL A 16 -0.60 -1.14 4.93
C VAL A 16 -1.43 -2.37 5.27
N SER A 17 -0.96 -3.20 6.20
CA SER A 17 -1.73 -4.36 6.68
C SER A 17 -3.09 -3.94 7.25
N LYS A 18 -3.11 -2.91 8.09
CA LYS A 18 -4.33 -2.35 8.67
C LYS A 18 -5.28 -1.82 7.59
N VAL A 19 -4.74 -1.04 6.67
CA VAL A 19 -5.53 -0.47 5.57
C VAL A 19 -6.13 -1.58 4.71
N MET A 20 -5.34 -2.59 4.36
CA MET A 20 -5.82 -3.73 3.60
C MET A 20 -6.94 -4.46 4.32
N GLY A 21 -6.79 -4.66 5.63
CA GLY A 21 -7.85 -5.28 6.44
C GLY A 21 -9.15 -4.49 6.45
N GLU A 22 -9.05 -3.16 6.54
CA GLU A 22 -10.24 -2.30 6.53
C GLU A 22 -10.94 -2.30 5.17
N PHE A 23 -10.19 -2.28 4.07
CA PHE A 23 -10.77 -2.45 2.74
C PHE A 23 -11.43 -3.82 2.60
N ALA A 24 -10.82 -4.88 3.15
CA ALA A 24 -11.38 -6.23 3.07
C ALA A 24 -12.74 -6.33 3.76
N LYS A 25 -12.96 -5.61 4.84
CA LYS A 25 -14.26 -5.60 5.52
C LYS A 25 -15.40 -5.17 4.60
N GLU A 26 -15.12 -4.28 3.65
CA GLU A 26 -16.10 -3.81 2.68
C GLU A 26 -16.19 -4.74 1.46
N TYR A 27 -15.04 -5.15 0.92
CA TYR A 27 -14.99 -5.82 -0.39
C TYR A 27 -14.89 -7.34 -0.32
N ASP A 28 -14.35 -7.88 0.77
CA ASP A 28 -14.11 -9.33 0.90
C ASP A 28 -14.06 -9.72 2.38
N PRO A 29 -15.17 -9.58 3.12
CA PRO A 29 -15.18 -9.70 4.57
C PRO A 29 -14.77 -11.09 5.10
N GLU A 30 -14.81 -12.11 4.27
CA GLU A 30 -14.41 -13.47 4.67
C GLU A 30 -12.89 -13.67 4.63
N ASN A 31 -12.14 -12.76 3.99
CA ASN A 31 -10.71 -12.92 3.76
C ASN A 31 -9.88 -11.77 4.35
N VAL A 32 -10.35 -11.13 5.40
CA VAL A 32 -9.67 -10.01 6.05
C VAL A 32 -8.23 -10.37 6.43
N ASP A 33 -8.03 -11.54 7.03
CA ASP A 33 -6.69 -11.97 7.45
C ASP A 33 -5.75 -12.19 6.26
N PHE A 34 -6.27 -12.68 5.15
CA PHE A 34 -5.49 -12.86 3.93
C PHE A 34 -5.01 -11.50 3.39
N TRP A 35 -5.90 -10.52 3.34
CA TRP A 35 -5.57 -9.16 2.89
C TRP A 35 -4.53 -8.52 3.82
N ARG A 36 -4.67 -8.71 5.13
CA ARG A 36 -3.71 -8.17 6.11
C ARG A 36 -2.34 -8.79 5.97
N THR A 37 -2.29 -10.10 5.72
CA THR A 37 -1.03 -10.82 5.52
C THR A 37 -0.29 -10.29 4.30
N VAL A 38 -1.00 -10.10 3.19
CA VAL A 38 -0.42 -9.55 1.97
C VAL A 38 0.14 -8.15 2.24
N GLY A 39 -0.62 -7.30 2.92
CA GLY A 39 -0.16 -5.95 3.28
C GLY A 39 1.10 -5.98 4.14
N MET A 40 1.16 -6.89 5.10
CA MET A 40 2.32 -7.03 5.99
C MET A 40 3.59 -7.44 5.24
N LEU A 41 3.44 -8.28 4.20
CA LEU A 41 4.58 -8.86 3.47
C LEU A 41 4.99 -8.06 2.23
N HIS A 42 4.23 -7.05 1.82
CA HIS A 42 4.42 -6.42 0.51
C HIS A 42 5.82 -5.85 0.26
N ASP A 43 6.48 -5.37 1.30
CA ASP A 43 7.84 -4.79 1.22
C ASP A 43 8.90 -5.63 1.93
N ILE A 44 8.70 -6.95 2.02
CA ILE A 44 9.61 -7.84 2.75
C ILE A 44 11.08 -7.72 2.29
N ASP A 45 11.28 -7.40 1.02
CA ASP A 45 12.61 -7.29 0.41
C ASP A 45 13.20 -5.87 0.39
N PHE A 46 12.40 -4.87 0.74
CA PHE A 46 12.77 -3.47 0.44
C PHE A 46 13.98 -3.00 1.25
N GLU A 47 14.06 -3.35 2.52
CA GLU A 47 15.15 -2.91 3.40
C GLU A 47 16.51 -3.46 2.96
N LEU A 48 16.55 -4.77 2.65
CA LEU A 48 17.79 -5.46 2.29
C LEU A 48 18.13 -5.35 0.80
N TYR A 49 17.12 -5.31 -0.05
CA TYR A 49 17.27 -5.37 -1.51
C TYR A 49 16.45 -4.30 -2.21
N PRO A 50 16.64 -3.00 -1.89
CA PRO A 50 15.79 -1.95 -2.47
C PRO A 50 15.86 -1.85 -3.98
N GLU A 51 17.01 -2.20 -4.59
CA GLU A 51 17.19 -2.18 -6.04
C GLU A 51 16.59 -3.40 -6.75
N GLN A 52 16.21 -4.41 -5.97
CA GLN A 52 15.61 -5.65 -6.48
C GLN A 52 14.21 -5.86 -5.91
N HIS A 53 13.55 -4.78 -5.52
CA HIS A 53 12.21 -4.82 -4.93
C HIS A 53 11.24 -5.58 -5.82
N CYS A 54 10.38 -6.39 -5.22
CA CYS A 54 9.44 -7.33 -5.83
C CYS A 54 10.12 -8.55 -6.47
N VAL A 55 11.21 -8.38 -7.20
CA VAL A 55 11.96 -9.51 -7.77
C VAL A 55 12.53 -10.37 -6.65
N LYS A 56 13.16 -9.73 -5.66
CA LYS A 56 13.74 -10.45 -4.53
C LYS A 56 12.67 -11.01 -3.59
N ALA A 57 11.55 -10.29 -3.44
CA ALA A 57 10.41 -10.77 -2.66
C ALA A 57 9.89 -12.09 -3.22
N ASN A 58 9.84 -12.23 -4.55
CA ASN A 58 9.44 -13.48 -5.19
C ASN A 58 10.29 -14.65 -4.72
N GLU A 59 11.63 -14.49 -4.71
CA GLU A 59 12.55 -15.51 -4.24
C GLU A 59 12.39 -15.79 -2.75
N MET A 60 12.32 -14.73 -1.94
CA MET A 60 12.25 -14.85 -0.49
C MET A 60 10.97 -15.57 -0.04
N LEU A 61 9.84 -15.22 -0.65
CA LEU A 61 8.55 -15.82 -0.29
C LEU A 61 8.48 -17.28 -0.73
N HIS A 62 9.07 -17.64 -1.88
CA HIS A 62 9.17 -19.04 -2.29
C HIS A 62 10.05 -19.84 -1.34
N GLU A 63 11.15 -19.27 -0.87
CA GLU A 63 12.04 -19.93 0.11
C GLU A 63 11.34 -20.18 1.45
N LEU A 64 10.39 -19.30 1.82
CA LEU A 64 9.59 -19.44 3.04
C LEU A 64 8.36 -20.34 2.84
N ASP A 65 8.20 -20.92 1.65
CA ASP A 65 7.09 -21.80 1.31
C ASP A 65 5.71 -21.12 1.48
N ILE A 66 5.63 -19.87 1.08
CA ILE A 66 4.39 -19.08 1.13
C ILE A 66 3.53 -19.45 -0.09
N ASP A 67 2.20 -19.42 0.08
CA ASP A 67 1.24 -19.72 -0.99
C ASP A 67 1.41 -18.80 -2.20
N GLU A 68 1.28 -19.38 -3.40
CA GLU A 68 1.41 -18.64 -4.67
C GLU A 68 0.44 -17.45 -4.77
N ASP A 69 -0.75 -17.55 -4.22
CA ASP A 69 -1.73 -16.46 -4.21
C ASP A 69 -1.22 -15.25 -3.43
N VAL A 70 -0.56 -15.49 -2.30
CA VAL A 70 0.07 -14.43 -1.51
C VAL A 70 1.25 -13.83 -2.27
N ILE A 71 2.09 -14.69 -2.86
CA ILE A 71 3.27 -14.23 -3.60
C ILE A 71 2.86 -13.34 -4.77
N HIS A 72 1.89 -13.78 -5.58
CA HIS A 72 1.39 -12.98 -6.70
C HIS A 72 0.84 -11.63 -6.22
N ALA A 73 0.08 -11.63 -5.14
CA ALA A 73 -0.48 -10.41 -4.57
C ALA A 73 0.62 -9.44 -4.12
N VAL A 74 1.65 -9.96 -3.46
CA VAL A 74 2.77 -9.14 -2.99
C VAL A 74 3.53 -8.54 -4.17
N ILE A 75 3.99 -9.37 -5.11
CA ILE A 75 4.86 -8.87 -6.19
C ILE A 75 4.14 -7.96 -7.17
N SER A 76 2.84 -8.15 -7.38
CA SER A 76 2.07 -7.34 -8.35
C SER A 76 1.96 -5.87 -7.94
N HIS A 77 2.23 -5.51 -6.67
CA HIS A 77 2.17 -4.10 -6.29
C HIS A 77 3.27 -3.26 -6.95
N GLY A 78 4.32 -3.90 -7.46
CA GLY A 78 5.40 -3.22 -8.19
C GLY A 78 5.19 -3.14 -9.70
N TYR A 79 4.01 -3.54 -10.19
CA TYR A 79 3.72 -3.59 -11.62
C TYR A 79 4.00 -2.25 -12.34
N GLY A 80 4.75 -2.34 -13.43
CA GLY A 80 5.09 -1.18 -14.24
C GLY A 80 6.23 -0.33 -13.69
N ILE A 81 6.79 -0.68 -12.52
CA ILE A 81 7.89 0.03 -11.88
C ILE A 81 9.10 -0.89 -11.76
N CYS A 82 8.96 -2.01 -11.09
CA CYS A 82 10.08 -2.92 -10.82
C CYS A 82 9.80 -4.36 -11.26
N ILE A 83 8.60 -4.70 -11.67
CA ILE A 83 8.24 -6.04 -12.12
C ILE A 83 7.11 -5.96 -13.14
N ASP A 84 7.03 -6.94 -14.04
CA ASP A 84 5.97 -7.03 -15.06
C ASP A 84 4.97 -8.12 -14.68
N VAL A 85 4.36 -7.97 -13.50
CA VAL A 85 3.29 -8.84 -13.01
C VAL A 85 2.09 -7.98 -12.68
N GLU A 86 1.06 -8.06 -13.53
CA GLU A 86 -0.12 -7.22 -13.43
C GLU A 86 -1.04 -7.63 -12.29
N PRO A 87 -1.57 -6.66 -11.50
CA PRO A 87 -2.62 -6.97 -10.53
C PRO A 87 -3.87 -7.49 -11.24
N VAL A 88 -4.37 -8.64 -10.79
CA VAL A 88 -5.56 -9.29 -11.39
C VAL A 88 -6.73 -9.29 -10.41
N LYS A 89 -6.51 -9.76 -9.19
CA LYS A 89 -7.54 -9.80 -8.15
C LYS A 89 -7.82 -8.40 -7.62
N TYR A 90 -9.04 -8.16 -7.15
CA TYR A 90 -9.39 -6.85 -6.59
C TYR A 90 -8.48 -6.47 -5.41
N MET A 91 -8.16 -7.44 -4.54
CA MET A 91 -7.20 -7.26 -3.45
C MET A 91 -5.86 -6.71 -3.96
N GLU A 92 -5.36 -7.26 -5.07
CA GLU A 92 -4.10 -6.82 -5.67
C GLU A 92 -4.18 -5.39 -6.17
N LYS A 93 -5.31 -5.03 -6.75
CA LYS A 93 -5.57 -3.66 -7.22
C LYS A 93 -5.63 -2.68 -6.06
N VAL A 94 -6.24 -3.09 -4.94
CA VAL A 94 -6.30 -2.27 -3.73
C VAL A 94 -4.89 -2.05 -3.17
N LEU A 95 -4.08 -3.10 -3.08
CA LEU A 95 -2.69 -2.93 -2.61
C LEU A 95 -1.90 -1.99 -3.51
N PHE A 96 -2.02 -2.17 -4.83
CA PHE A 96 -1.36 -1.29 -5.80
C PHE A 96 -1.75 0.18 -5.58
N ALA A 97 -3.03 0.44 -5.35
CA ALA A 97 -3.55 1.79 -5.14
C ALA A 97 -3.18 2.37 -3.77
N ALA A 98 -3.25 1.54 -2.73
CA ALA A 98 -3.15 2.01 -1.35
C ALA A 98 -1.71 2.19 -0.86
N ASP A 99 -0.75 1.43 -1.38
CA ASP A 99 0.62 1.45 -0.89
C ASP A 99 1.23 2.87 -0.92
N GLU A 100 1.31 3.48 -2.08
CA GLU A 100 1.85 4.83 -2.23
C GLU A 100 0.96 5.88 -1.54
N LEU A 101 -0.34 5.67 -1.58
CA LEU A 101 -1.29 6.61 -0.99
C LEU A 101 -1.18 6.64 0.55
N THR A 102 -0.97 5.49 1.19
CA THR A 102 -0.74 5.47 2.64
C THR A 102 0.51 6.27 3.01
N GLY A 103 1.55 6.17 2.20
CA GLY A 103 2.77 6.96 2.39
C GLY A 103 2.50 8.46 2.31
N LEU A 104 1.74 8.89 1.30
CA LEU A 104 1.38 10.29 1.12
C LEU A 104 0.52 10.80 2.28
N ILE A 105 -0.51 10.07 2.66
CA ILE A 105 -1.39 10.44 3.77
C ILE A 105 -0.62 10.51 5.07
N GLY A 106 0.28 9.55 5.31
CA GLY A 106 1.16 9.55 6.48
C GLY A 106 2.04 10.80 6.54
N ALA A 107 2.58 11.22 5.40
CA ALA A 107 3.37 12.45 5.32
C ALA A 107 2.52 13.70 5.62
N VAL A 108 1.29 13.74 5.11
CA VAL A 108 0.36 14.84 5.43
C VAL A 108 0.06 14.88 6.92
N ALA A 109 -0.16 13.70 7.54
CA ALA A 109 -0.44 13.60 8.96
C ALA A 109 0.70 14.16 9.82
N LEU A 110 1.95 13.91 9.42
CA LEU A 110 3.12 14.44 10.13
C LEU A 110 3.18 15.98 10.12
N MET A 111 2.58 16.62 9.13
CA MET A 111 2.56 18.08 9.01
C MET A 111 1.43 18.71 9.83
N ARG A 112 0.56 17.93 10.42
CA ARG A 112 -0.61 18.40 11.16
C ARG A 112 -0.45 18.14 12.65
N PRO A 113 -0.82 19.12 13.53
CA PRO A 113 -0.74 18.91 14.98
C PRO A 113 -1.61 17.75 15.46
N THR A 114 -2.73 17.49 14.80
CA THR A 114 -3.68 16.43 15.18
C THR A 114 -3.50 15.15 14.36
N GLY A 115 -2.51 15.10 13.47
CA GLY A 115 -2.25 13.94 12.62
C GLY A 115 -3.43 13.62 11.72
N LEU A 116 -3.95 12.39 11.84
CA LEU A 116 -5.09 11.92 11.05
C LEU A 116 -6.44 12.47 11.55
N ASP A 117 -6.49 12.94 12.79
CA ASP A 117 -7.73 13.43 13.36
C ASP A 117 -8.22 14.68 12.63
N GLY A 118 -9.46 14.64 12.15
CA GLY A 118 -10.05 15.73 11.38
C GLY A 118 -9.49 15.92 9.97
N MET A 119 -8.65 15.00 9.49
CA MET A 119 -8.10 15.10 8.13
C MET A 119 -9.20 14.93 7.08
N GLU A 120 -9.22 15.82 6.09
CA GLU A 120 -10.19 15.80 5.00
C GLU A 120 -9.50 15.48 3.67
N VAL A 121 -10.29 15.00 2.70
CA VAL A 121 -9.81 14.69 1.35
C VAL A 121 -9.12 15.92 0.72
N LYS A 122 -9.67 17.10 0.89
CA LYS A 122 -9.11 18.33 0.31
C LYS A 122 -7.69 18.63 0.81
N SER A 123 -7.38 18.28 2.07
CA SER A 123 -6.04 18.46 2.63
C SER A 123 -5.05 17.57 1.92
N VAL A 124 -5.43 16.32 1.67
CA VAL A 124 -4.60 15.36 0.95
C VAL A 124 -4.47 15.76 -0.53
N MET A 125 -5.56 16.17 -1.17
CA MET A 125 -5.54 16.58 -2.57
C MET A 125 -4.63 17.79 -2.80
N LYS A 126 -4.62 18.75 -1.88
CA LYS A 126 -3.70 19.89 -1.95
C LYS A 126 -2.25 19.43 -2.01
N LYS A 127 -1.88 18.50 -1.15
CA LYS A 127 -0.53 17.93 -1.12
C LYS A 127 -0.26 16.98 -2.28
N PHE A 128 -1.27 16.27 -2.74
CA PHE A 128 -1.18 15.42 -3.93
C PHE A 128 -0.74 16.22 -5.16
N LYS A 129 -1.26 17.43 -5.30
CA LYS A 129 -0.94 18.34 -6.41
C LYS A 129 0.43 19.02 -6.25
N ASP A 130 0.98 19.03 -5.05
CA ASP A 130 2.31 19.60 -4.78
C ASP A 130 3.39 18.55 -5.05
N LYS A 131 4.00 18.62 -6.23
CA LYS A 131 4.96 17.63 -6.71
C LYS A 131 6.22 17.51 -5.83
N LYS A 132 6.53 18.53 -5.06
CA LYS A 132 7.71 18.53 -4.19
C LYS A 132 7.42 17.85 -2.84
N PHE A 133 6.17 17.84 -2.42
CA PHE A 133 5.78 17.25 -1.16
C PHE A 133 5.74 15.72 -1.30
N ALA A 134 6.44 15.00 -0.41
CA ALA A 134 6.54 13.54 -0.45
C ALA A 134 6.81 13.05 -1.88
N ALA A 135 7.87 13.56 -2.49
CA ALA A 135 8.19 13.32 -3.90
C ALA A 135 8.41 11.84 -4.23
N GLY A 136 8.78 11.03 -3.23
CA GLY A 136 8.93 9.59 -3.40
C GLY A 136 7.61 8.83 -3.57
N CYS A 137 6.48 9.45 -3.25
CA CYS A 137 5.16 8.82 -3.44
C CYS A 137 4.67 9.08 -4.86
N SER A 138 4.55 8.04 -5.66
CA SER A 138 4.17 8.13 -7.07
C SER A 138 2.69 8.49 -7.24
N ARG A 139 2.41 9.70 -7.72
CA ARG A 139 1.04 10.14 -8.02
C ARG A 139 0.44 9.34 -9.17
N ASP A 140 1.26 8.96 -10.14
CA ASP A 140 0.82 8.15 -11.27
C ASP A 140 0.32 6.78 -10.82
N VAL A 141 1.05 6.11 -9.94
CA VAL A 141 0.64 4.82 -9.37
C VAL A 141 -0.69 4.97 -8.63
N ILE A 142 -0.85 6.03 -7.85
CA ILE A 142 -2.10 6.26 -7.10
C ILE A 142 -3.28 6.43 -8.08
N ARG A 143 -3.10 7.23 -9.13
CA ARG A 143 -4.16 7.42 -10.14
C ARG A 143 -4.49 6.13 -10.87
N ARG A 144 -3.48 5.39 -11.29
CA ARG A 144 -3.67 4.10 -11.97
C ARG A 144 -4.36 3.10 -11.06
N GLY A 145 -4.02 3.09 -9.78
CA GLY A 145 -4.67 2.23 -8.79
C GLY A 145 -6.15 2.54 -8.66
N ALA A 146 -6.52 3.81 -8.59
CA ALA A 146 -7.93 4.21 -8.53
C ALA A 146 -8.68 3.75 -9.79
N GLU A 147 -8.07 3.90 -10.96
CA GLU A 147 -8.65 3.41 -12.22
C GLU A 147 -8.84 1.90 -12.21
N MET A 148 -7.85 1.14 -11.74
CA MET A 148 -7.93 -0.32 -11.63
C MET A 148 -9.06 -0.75 -10.71
N MET A 149 -9.27 -0.02 -9.61
CA MET A 149 -10.36 -0.30 -8.66
C MET A 149 -11.72 0.15 -9.18
N GLY A 150 -11.75 1.01 -10.19
CA GLY A 150 -13.00 1.58 -10.70
C GLY A 150 -13.61 2.62 -9.78
N VAL A 151 -12.79 3.32 -8.99
CA VAL A 151 -13.26 4.36 -8.06
C VAL A 151 -12.66 5.72 -8.41
N GLU A 152 -13.33 6.78 -8.00
CA GLU A 152 -12.80 8.13 -8.13
C GLU A 152 -11.64 8.34 -7.14
N LEU A 153 -10.67 9.17 -7.53
CA LEU A 153 -9.51 9.43 -6.68
C LEU A 153 -9.91 9.98 -5.30
N ASN A 154 -10.87 10.89 -5.25
CA ASN A 154 -11.36 11.45 -3.98
C ASN A 154 -11.97 10.37 -3.09
N GLU A 155 -12.70 9.43 -3.67
CA GLU A 155 -13.28 8.30 -2.94
C GLU A 155 -12.18 7.39 -2.37
N LEU A 156 -11.17 7.09 -3.17
CA LEU A 156 -10.03 6.29 -2.72
C LEU A 156 -9.32 6.97 -1.55
N ILE A 157 -9.07 8.27 -1.64
CA ILE A 157 -8.43 9.04 -0.57
C ILE A 157 -9.27 9.00 0.69
N ALA A 158 -10.58 9.24 0.59
CA ALA A 158 -11.49 9.22 1.74
C ALA A 158 -11.48 7.86 2.44
N LYS A 159 -11.59 6.78 1.68
CA LYS A 159 -11.59 5.42 2.23
C LYS A 159 -10.25 5.08 2.88
N THR A 160 -9.16 5.53 2.30
CA THR A 160 -7.82 5.26 2.86
C THR A 160 -7.61 6.04 4.15
N ILE A 161 -8.03 7.30 4.22
CA ILE A 161 -7.99 8.07 5.47
C ILE A 161 -8.78 7.35 6.57
N ASP A 162 -9.99 6.93 6.27
CA ASP A 162 -10.84 6.23 7.24
C ASP A 162 -10.21 4.93 7.71
N ALA A 163 -9.62 4.17 6.79
CA ALA A 163 -8.92 2.94 7.12
C ALA A 163 -7.72 3.18 8.04
N MET A 164 -6.97 4.25 7.80
CA MET A 164 -5.81 4.58 8.63
C MET A 164 -6.21 5.06 10.02
N ARG A 165 -7.39 5.70 10.16
CA ARG A 165 -7.91 6.15 11.45
C ARG A 165 -8.55 5.05 12.28
N ALA A 166 -8.96 3.98 11.66
CA ALA A 166 -9.71 2.90 12.30
C ALA A 166 -8.96 2.24 13.47
#